data_8a5e1f87bc5b3762d175fecabb2b56d6
#
_entry.id   8a5e1f87bc5b3762d175fecabb2b56d6
#
_cell.length_a   1.000
_cell.length_b   1.000
_cell.length_c   1.000
_cell.angle_alpha   90.00
_cell.angle_beta   90.00
_cell.angle_gamma   90.00
#
_symmetry.space_group_name_H-M   'P 1'
#
loop_
_entity.id
_entity.type
_entity.pdbx_description
1 polymer ?
#
loop_
_entity_poly.entity_id
_entity_poly.type
_entity_poly.pdbx_seq_one_letter_code
_entity_poly.pdbx_strand_id
1 'polypeptide(L)'
;MDSKYRAHDVTREDRVDGSILLRANGALGPVADRTTDWLEQWADQTPDAVFLAERTGAGWRELTFAMVREKARELAAGLLELGLGPDKAILIVSGNSVNHGLLALAAQYIGAPIVPLAEQYALIPAARVQIDFVAGLIKPAAVYAEDGDVLADVLSRDVFENVHKLVGQGGGTD
;
A
#
# COMPACT_ATOMS: atom_id res chain seq x y z
N MET A 1 18.90 -5.40 31.87
CA MET A 1 18.20 -4.86 30.68
C MET A 1 17.72 -6.04 29.88
N ASP A 2 16.42 -6.31 29.91
CA ASP A 2 15.86 -7.34 29.03
C ASP A 2 16.02 -6.86 27.58
N SER A 3 16.71 -7.68 26.78
CA SER A 3 16.89 -7.39 25.35
C SER A 3 15.54 -7.38 24.66
N LYS A 4 15.19 -6.28 24.00
CA LYS A 4 13.98 -6.21 23.15
C LYS A 4 14.06 -7.13 21.93
N TYR A 5 15.21 -7.71 21.69
CA TYR A 5 15.47 -8.59 20.54
C TYR A 5 15.60 -10.03 21.01
N ARG A 6 15.04 -10.94 20.23
CA ARG A 6 15.20 -12.38 20.43
C ARG A 6 16.70 -12.72 20.32
N ALA A 7 17.19 -13.60 21.20
CA ALA A 7 18.55 -14.11 21.10
C ALA A 7 18.75 -14.81 19.75
N HIS A 8 19.91 -14.59 19.15
CA HIS A 8 20.28 -15.28 17.91
C HIS A 8 20.58 -16.75 18.25
N ASP A 9 19.79 -17.64 17.67
CA ASP A 9 19.98 -19.09 17.72
C ASP A 9 19.94 -19.59 16.28
N VAL A 10 21.13 -19.83 15.71
CA VAL A 10 21.32 -20.11 14.30
C VAL A 10 22.25 -21.29 14.11
N THR A 11 21.85 -22.26 13.32
CA THR A 11 22.72 -23.35 12.82
C THR A 11 23.36 -22.90 11.51
N ARG A 12 24.68 -23.10 11.41
CA ARG A 12 25.47 -22.88 10.20
C ARG A 12 25.81 -24.21 9.55
N GLU A 13 25.63 -24.31 8.24
CA GLU A 13 26.01 -25.42 7.38
C GLU A 13 26.91 -24.91 6.27
N ASP A 14 28.17 -25.37 6.23
CA ASP A 14 29.09 -25.08 5.12
C ASP A 14 28.94 -26.20 4.07
N ARG A 15 28.60 -25.82 2.83
CA ARG A 15 28.38 -26.77 1.73
C ARG A 15 29.62 -26.99 0.88
N VAL A 16 29.64 -28.10 0.17
CA VAL A 16 30.79 -28.49 -0.69
C VAL A 16 31.04 -27.54 -1.85
N ASP A 17 30.06 -26.79 -2.27
CA ASP A 17 30.14 -25.77 -3.32
C ASP A 17 30.67 -24.40 -2.80
N GLY A 18 31.04 -24.33 -1.51
CA GLY A 18 31.51 -23.12 -0.85
C GLY A 18 30.38 -22.19 -0.37
N SER A 19 29.11 -22.52 -0.59
CA SER A 19 28.00 -21.74 -0.04
C SER A 19 27.81 -22.02 1.46
N ILE A 20 27.28 -21.01 2.17
CA ILE A 20 26.99 -21.12 3.60
C ILE A 20 25.48 -20.97 3.77
N LEU A 21 24.85 -21.92 4.42
CA LEU A 21 23.45 -21.88 4.79
C LEU A 21 23.31 -21.55 6.28
N LEU A 22 22.56 -20.51 6.60
CA LEU A 22 22.20 -20.16 7.97
C LEU A 22 20.71 -20.45 8.18
N ARG A 23 20.37 -21.17 9.24
CA ARG A 23 18.99 -21.48 9.63
C ARG A 23 18.73 -21.03 11.05
N ALA A 24 17.65 -20.30 11.27
CA ALA A 24 17.17 -20.04 12.60
C ALA A 24 16.59 -21.33 13.21
N ASN A 25 17.00 -21.66 14.45
CA ASN A 25 16.55 -22.87 15.14
C ASN A 25 15.18 -22.69 15.82
N GLY A 26 14.72 -21.43 15.98
CA GLY A 26 13.42 -21.15 16.57
C GLY A 26 12.27 -21.56 15.64
N ALA A 27 11.23 -22.15 16.20
CA ALA A 27 10.00 -22.39 15.46
C ALA A 27 9.40 -21.08 14.96
N LEU A 28 8.83 -21.10 13.75
CA LEU A 28 7.98 -20.01 13.28
C LEU A 28 6.72 -19.96 14.17
N GLY A 29 6.34 -18.75 14.57
CA GLY A 29 5.05 -18.53 15.23
C GLY A 29 3.86 -18.75 14.27
N PRO A 30 2.65 -18.55 14.75
CA PRO A 30 1.47 -18.53 13.87
C PRO A 30 1.68 -17.58 12.71
N VAL A 31 1.35 -18.01 11.50
CA VAL A 31 1.44 -17.21 10.28
C VAL A 31 0.03 -16.76 9.94
N ALA A 32 -0.18 -15.47 9.73
CA ALA A 32 -1.44 -14.95 9.25
C ALA A 32 -1.63 -15.35 7.77
N ASP A 33 -2.85 -15.72 7.40
CA ASP A 33 -3.18 -16.05 6.00
C ASP A 33 -3.13 -14.80 5.11
N ARG A 34 -3.44 -13.64 5.68
CA ARG A 34 -3.45 -12.34 5.01
C ARG A 34 -2.85 -11.27 5.90
N THR A 35 -2.24 -10.25 5.31
CA THR A 35 -1.71 -9.09 6.05
C THR A 35 -2.80 -8.34 6.81
N THR A 36 -4.01 -8.31 6.29
CA THR A 36 -5.18 -7.70 6.93
C THR A 36 -5.62 -8.42 8.20
N ASP A 37 -5.26 -9.70 8.42
CA ASP A 37 -5.58 -10.41 9.66
C ASP A 37 -4.88 -9.78 10.87
N TRP A 38 -3.72 -9.18 10.67
CA TRP A 38 -3.06 -8.39 11.73
C TRP A 38 -3.80 -7.09 12.05
N LEU A 39 -4.33 -6.40 11.03
CA LEU A 39 -5.18 -5.22 11.25
C LEU A 39 -6.42 -5.59 12.06
N GLU A 40 -7.08 -6.69 11.70
CA GLU A 40 -8.25 -7.21 12.44
C GLU A 40 -7.89 -7.48 13.91
N GLN A 41 -6.81 -8.24 14.12
CA GLN A 41 -6.34 -8.57 15.47
C GLN A 41 -6.05 -7.32 16.31
N TRP A 42 -5.31 -6.35 15.76
CA TRP A 42 -4.95 -5.14 16.51
C TRP A 42 -6.15 -4.21 16.72
N ALA A 43 -7.07 -4.15 15.78
CA ALA A 43 -8.31 -3.41 15.93
C ALA A 43 -9.23 -3.98 17.03
N ASP A 44 -9.13 -5.29 17.32
CA ASP A 44 -9.84 -5.92 18.43
C ASP A 44 -9.09 -5.77 19.77
N GLN A 45 -7.76 -5.84 19.76
CA GLN A 45 -6.95 -5.81 20.98
C GLN A 45 -6.65 -4.39 21.48
N THR A 46 -6.41 -3.45 20.55
CA THR A 46 -6.01 -2.07 20.85
C THR A 46 -6.75 -1.07 19.94
N PRO A 47 -8.10 -1.05 19.96
CA PRO A 47 -8.92 -0.27 19.01
C PRO A 47 -8.57 1.22 18.97
N ASP A 48 -8.22 1.80 20.11
CA ASP A 48 -7.99 3.24 20.30
C ASP A 48 -6.52 3.65 20.07
N ALA A 49 -5.61 2.69 19.88
CA ALA A 49 -4.22 3.02 19.58
C ALA A 49 -4.08 3.59 18.16
N VAL A 50 -3.28 4.66 18.00
CA VAL A 50 -3.00 5.27 16.69
C VAL A 50 -2.20 4.30 15.83
N PHE A 51 -2.68 4.07 14.60
CA PHE A 51 -2.02 3.21 13.62
C PHE A 51 -1.48 4.00 12.42
N LEU A 52 -2.26 4.91 11.85
CA LEU A 52 -1.81 5.78 10.77
C LEU A 52 -1.86 7.23 11.23
N ALA A 53 -0.83 7.99 10.88
CA ALA A 53 -0.78 9.42 11.15
C ALA A 53 -0.03 10.16 10.04
N GLU A 54 -0.49 11.36 9.70
CA GLU A 54 0.17 12.27 8.78
C GLU A 54 0.14 13.71 9.30
N ARG A 55 1.11 14.52 8.87
CA ARG A 55 1.16 15.93 9.25
C ARG A 55 0.15 16.75 8.46
N THR A 56 -0.61 17.60 9.18
CA THR A 56 -1.56 18.56 8.61
C THR A 56 -1.22 19.96 9.13
N GLY A 57 -0.35 20.69 8.45
CA GLY A 57 0.13 21.97 8.94
C GLY A 57 0.84 21.84 10.29
N ALA A 58 0.29 22.43 11.37
CA ALA A 58 0.85 22.36 12.72
C ALA A 58 0.42 21.12 13.52
N GLY A 59 -0.54 20.35 13.02
CA GLY A 59 -1.14 19.22 13.71
C GLY A 59 -0.84 17.87 13.06
N TRP A 60 -1.57 16.85 13.53
CA TRP A 60 -1.57 15.50 12.99
C TRP A 60 -3.01 15.07 12.69
N ARG A 61 -3.20 14.42 11.55
CA ARG A 61 -4.37 13.59 11.27
C ARG A 61 -4.02 12.18 11.71
N GLU A 62 -4.71 11.70 12.72
CA GLU A 62 -4.46 10.39 13.31
C GLU A 62 -5.66 9.48 13.11
N LEU A 63 -5.42 8.24 12.73
CA LEU A 63 -6.44 7.19 12.68
C LEU A 63 -6.03 6.03 13.57
N THR A 64 -6.96 5.59 14.42
CA THR A 64 -6.77 4.43 15.29
C THR A 64 -6.92 3.12 14.51
N PHE A 65 -6.52 1.99 15.10
CA PHE A 65 -6.71 0.67 14.49
C PHE A 65 -8.17 0.40 14.14
N ALA A 66 -9.11 0.73 15.02
CA ALA A 66 -10.54 0.57 14.76
C ALA A 66 -11.00 1.39 13.55
N MET A 67 -10.62 2.68 13.50
CA MET A 67 -10.96 3.58 12.40
C MET A 67 -10.35 3.12 11.06
N VAL A 68 -9.11 2.66 11.09
CA VAL A 68 -8.43 2.17 9.87
C VAL A 68 -9.12 0.91 9.35
N ARG A 69 -9.47 -0.04 10.23
CA ARG A 69 -10.21 -1.25 9.85
C ARG A 69 -11.53 -0.91 9.16
N GLU A 70 -12.34 -0.04 9.76
CA GLU A 70 -13.63 0.37 9.22
C GLU A 70 -13.46 1.01 7.84
N LYS A 71 -12.62 2.05 7.74
CA LYS A 71 -12.37 2.75 6.48
C LYS A 71 -11.77 1.87 5.38
N ALA A 72 -10.85 0.97 5.74
CA ALA A 72 -10.27 0.05 4.77
C ALA A 72 -11.31 -0.94 4.22
N ARG A 73 -12.25 -1.42 5.06
CA ARG A 73 -13.35 -2.28 4.62
C ARG A 73 -14.37 -1.55 3.73
N GLU A 74 -14.71 -0.29 4.06
CA GLU A 74 -15.57 0.56 3.23
C GLU A 74 -14.95 0.80 1.85
N LEU A 75 -13.67 1.18 1.83
CA LEU A 75 -12.92 1.35 0.58
C LEU A 75 -12.82 0.04 -0.21
N ALA A 76 -12.57 -1.09 0.45
CA ALA A 76 -12.52 -2.40 -0.17
C ALA A 76 -13.84 -2.76 -0.87
N ALA A 77 -14.98 -2.45 -0.23
CA ALA A 77 -16.30 -2.62 -0.85
C ALA A 77 -16.46 -1.76 -2.10
N GLY A 78 -16.09 -0.48 -2.06
CA GLY A 78 -16.12 0.40 -3.23
C GLY A 78 -15.19 -0.06 -4.35
N LEU A 79 -14.00 -0.57 -4.03
CA LEU A 79 -13.10 -1.14 -5.04
C LEU A 79 -13.69 -2.39 -5.71
N LEU A 80 -14.40 -3.25 -4.97
CA LEU A 80 -15.12 -4.40 -5.53
C LEU A 80 -16.25 -3.96 -6.46
N GLU A 81 -17.00 -2.91 -6.12
CA GLU A 81 -18.04 -2.34 -6.99
C GLU A 81 -17.48 -1.82 -8.32
N LEU A 82 -16.23 -1.32 -8.32
CA LEU A 82 -15.49 -0.97 -9.54
C LEU A 82 -14.93 -2.19 -10.29
N GLY A 83 -15.19 -3.40 -9.81
CA GLY A 83 -14.70 -4.64 -10.42
C GLY A 83 -13.21 -4.91 -10.19
N LEU A 84 -12.60 -4.29 -9.19
CA LEU A 84 -11.19 -4.54 -8.82
C LEU A 84 -11.07 -5.83 -7.99
N GLY A 85 -9.90 -6.48 -8.06
CA GLY A 85 -9.65 -7.75 -7.39
C GLY A 85 -8.27 -8.32 -7.74
N PRO A 86 -8.03 -9.63 -7.54
CA PRO A 86 -6.68 -10.22 -7.62
C PRO A 86 -5.93 -10.01 -8.94
N ASP A 87 -6.67 -9.95 -10.07
CA ASP A 87 -6.09 -9.77 -11.40
C ASP A 87 -6.09 -8.31 -11.87
N LYS A 88 -6.39 -7.36 -10.97
CA LYS A 88 -6.59 -5.95 -11.27
C LYS A 88 -5.66 -5.08 -10.44
N ALA A 89 -4.49 -4.77 -10.99
CA ALA A 89 -3.51 -3.93 -10.31
C ALA A 89 -3.99 -2.48 -10.16
N ILE A 90 -3.64 -1.87 -9.03
CA ILE A 90 -3.84 -0.44 -8.74
C ILE A 90 -2.46 0.23 -8.76
N LEU A 91 -2.25 1.15 -9.70
CA LEU A 91 -1.05 1.98 -9.76
C LEU A 91 -1.20 3.17 -8.82
N ILE A 92 -0.26 3.37 -7.91
CA ILE A 92 -0.28 4.49 -6.97
C ILE A 92 0.79 5.50 -7.38
N VAL A 93 0.34 6.69 -7.80
CA VAL A 93 1.19 7.81 -8.22
C VAL A 93 1.05 8.92 -7.17
N SER A 94 1.58 8.67 -5.98
CA SER A 94 1.39 9.52 -4.82
C SER A 94 2.54 9.39 -3.85
N GLY A 95 2.78 10.44 -3.07
CA GLY A 95 3.61 10.38 -1.87
C GLY A 95 2.95 9.56 -0.75
N ASN A 96 3.61 9.56 0.40
CA ASN A 96 3.07 8.91 1.59
C ASN A 96 1.96 9.75 2.20
N SER A 97 0.79 9.14 2.41
CA SER A 97 -0.36 9.75 3.07
C SER A 97 -1.16 8.70 3.84
N VAL A 98 -2.05 9.15 4.70
CA VAL A 98 -3.04 8.27 5.36
C VAL A 98 -3.95 7.63 4.32
N ASN A 99 -4.36 8.37 3.29
CA ASN A 99 -5.23 7.85 2.23
C ASN A 99 -4.52 6.77 1.39
N HIS A 100 -3.22 6.95 1.07
CA HIS A 100 -2.41 5.91 0.43
C HIS A 100 -2.37 4.63 1.29
N GLY A 101 -2.15 4.77 2.61
CA GLY A 101 -2.15 3.64 3.53
C GLY A 101 -3.50 2.93 3.61
N LEU A 102 -4.60 3.67 3.64
CA LEU A 102 -5.97 3.11 3.63
C LEU A 102 -6.26 2.36 2.32
N LEU A 103 -5.89 2.96 1.17
CA LEU A 103 -6.06 2.30 -0.14
C LEU A 103 -5.25 1.01 -0.23
N ALA A 104 -4.01 1.01 0.27
CA ALA A 104 -3.18 -0.18 0.29
C ALA A 104 -3.80 -1.31 1.11
N LEU A 105 -4.34 -1.00 2.29
CA LEU A 105 -5.03 -1.99 3.13
C LEU A 105 -6.33 -2.46 2.49
N ALA A 106 -7.12 -1.55 1.90
CA ALA A 106 -8.34 -1.90 1.17
C ALA A 106 -8.07 -2.85 0.00
N ALA A 107 -7.03 -2.57 -0.78
CA ALA A 107 -6.60 -3.45 -1.88
C ALA A 107 -6.18 -4.84 -1.37
N GLN A 108 -5.49 -4.92 -0.23
CA GLN A 108 -5.13 -6.19 0.40
C GLN A 108 -6.35 -7.01 0.85
N TYR A 109 -7.44 -6.37 1.33
CA TYR A 109 -8.67 -7.08 1.67
C TYR A 109 -9.28 -7.82 0.49
N ILE A 110 -9.18 -7.26 -0.71
CA ILE A 110 -9.75 -7.83 -1.95
C ILE A 110 -8.71 -8.58 -2.80
N GLY A 111 -7.46 -8.65 -2.33
CA GLY A 111 -6.36 -9.30 -3.05
C GLY A 111 -5.86 -8.54 -4.28
N ALA A 112 -6.24 -7.27 -4.47
CA ALA A 112 -5.78 -6.47 -5.60
C ALA A 112 -4.30 -6.06 -5.40
N PRO A 113 -3.43 -6.31 -6.40
CA PRO A 113 -2.04 -5.86 -6.32
C PRO A 113 -1.94 -4.33 -6.34
N ILE A 114 -1.12 -3.77 -5.45
CA ILE A 114 -0.76 -2.35 -5.48
C ILE A 114 0.65 -2.18 -6.02
N VAL A 115 0.85 -1.15 -6.84
CA VAL A 115 2.14 -0.81 -7.46
C VAL A 115 2.46 0.65 -7.17
N PRO A 116 3.11 0.96 -6.02
CA PRO A 116 3.50 2.32 -5.71
C PRO A 116 4.65 2.79 -6.58
N LEU A 117 4.52 3.98 -7.15
CA LEU A 117 5.60 4.70 -7.83
C LEU A 117 6.07 5.88 -6.99
N ALA A 118 7.35 6.22 -7.13
CA ALA A 118 7.87 7.43 -6.53
C ALA A 118 7.14 8.67 -7.08
N GLU A 119 6.64 9.53 -6.20
CA GLU A 119 5.90 10.74 -6.54
C GLU A 119 6.67 11.65 -7.51
N GLN A 120 8.01 11.65 -7.44
CA GLN A 120 8.88 12.41 -8.33
C GLN A 120 8.66 12.10 -9.79
N TYR A 121 8.22 10.88 -10.15
CA TYR A 121 7.89 10.54 -11.53
C TYR A 121 6.67 11.31 -12.05
N ALA A 122 5.78 11.72 -11.17
CA ALA A 122 4.63 12.56 -11.52
C ALA A 122 4.98 14.06 -11.55
N LEU A 123 5.73 14.52 -10.54
CA LEU A 123 6.07 15.93 -10.35
C LEU A 123 7.09 16.45 -11.35
N ILE A 124 8.00 15.61 -11.84
CA ILE A 124 9.05 15.97 -12.82
C ILE A 124 8.60 15.58 -14.22
N PRO A 125 8.26 16.53 -15.11
CA PRO A 125 7.74 16.23 -16.45
C PRO A 125 8.61 15.24 -17.26
N ALA A 126 9.93 15.39 -17.22
CA ALA A 126 10.87 14.51 -17.93
C ALA A 126 10.89 13.07 -17.38
N ALA A 127 10.44 12.85 -16.12
CA ALA A 127 10.41 11.54 -15.51
C ALA A 127 9.09 10.78 -15.76
N ARG A 128 8.06 11.43 -16.32
CA ARG A 128 6.74 10.84 -16.56
C ARG A 128 6.75 9.65 -17.52
N VAL A 129 7.78 9.54 -18.35
CA VAL A 129 8.01 8.36 -19.22
C VAL A 129 8.13 7.06 -18.39
N GLN A 130 8.56 7.13 -17.14
CA GLN A 130 8.61 5.98 -16.24
C GLN A 130 7.20 5.52 -15.84
N ILE A 131 6.27 6.45 -15.69
CA ILE A 131 4.86 6.14 -15.42
C ILE A 131 4.27 5.37 -16.60
N ASP A 132 4.49 5.86 -17.83
CA ASP A 132 4.00 5.20 -19.04
C ASP A 132 4.59 3.80 -19.19
N PHE A 133 5.90 3.67 -18.95
CA PHE A 133 6.57 2.36 -19.00
C PHE A 133 5.96 1.37 -18.00
N VAL A 134 5.81 1.77 -16.73
CA VAL A 134 5.25 0.89 -15.71
C VAL A 134 3.77 0.60 -15.99
N ALA A 135 2.98 1.61 -16.35
CA ALA A 135 1.57 1.42 -16.71
C ALA A 135 1.40 0.45 -17.90
N GLY A 136 2.25 0.58 -18.92
CA GLY A 136 2.27 -0.34 -20.06
C GLY A 136 2.64 -1.78 -19.70
N LEU A 137 3.52 -1.95 -18.70
CA LEU A 137 3.95 -3.25 -18.21
C LEU A 137 2.86 -3.96 -17.38
N ILE A 138 2.27 -3.24 -16.40
CA ILE A 138 1.33 -3.84 -15.45
C ILE A 138 -0.14 -3.76 -15.90
N LYS A 139 -0.45 -2.89 -16.86
CA LYS A 139 -1.81 -2.63 -17.36
C LYS A 139 -2.80 -2.43 -16.21
N PRO A 140 -2.66 -1.37 -15.40
CA PRO A 140 -3.44 -1.18 -14.20
C PRO A 140 -4.92 -1.04 -14.53
N ALA A 141 -5.79 -1.55 -13.66
CA ALA A 141 -7.23 -1.34 -13.76
C ALA A 141 -7.66 -0.03 -13.08
N ALA A 142 -6.84 0.46 -12.13
CA ALA A 142 -7.03 1.75 -11.48
C ALA A 142 -5.69 2.47 -11.30
N VAL A 143 -5.73 3.80 -11.31
CA VAL A 143 -4.62 4.68 -10.93
C VAL A 143 -5.08 5.60 -9.81
N TYR A 144 -4.24 5.76 -8.79
CA TYR A 144 -4.50 6.64 -7.65
C TYR A 144 -3.53 7.80 -7.60
N ALA A 145 -4.07 9.00 -7.32
CA ALA A 145 -3.34 10.21 -7.00
C ALA A 145 -3.89 10.83 -5.70
N GLU A 146 -3.02 11.31 -4.80
CA GLU A 146 -3.47 11.98 -3.57
C GLU A 146 -4.21 13.28 -3.87
N ASP A 147 -3.70 14.07 -4.83
CA ASP A 147 -4.30 15.33 -5.28
C ASP A 147 -4.56 15.24 -6.78
N GLY A 148 -5.86 15.17 -7.12
CA GLY A 148 -6.31 15.05 -8.50
C GLY A 148 -6.09 16.29 -9.34
N ASP A 149 -6.08 17.47 -8.72
CA ASP A 149 -5.86 18.75 -9.42
C ASP A 149 -4.37 18.93 -9.74
N VAL A 150 -3.49 18.66 -8.77
CA VAL A 150 -2.03 18.72 -8.94
C VAL A 150 -1.54 17.71 -9.98
N LEU A 151 -2.15 16.54 -10.02
CA LEU A 151 -1.74 15.44 -10.91
C LEU A 151 -2.69 15.25 -12.11
N ALA A 152 -3.54 16.24 -12.43
CA ALA A 152 -4.47 16.17 -13.55
C ALA A 152 -3.79 15.81 -14.88
N ASP A 153 -2.63 16.41 -15.18
CA ASP A 153 -1.84 16.13 -16.37
C ASP A 153 -1.35 14.66 -16.42
N VAL A 154 -1.08 14.06 -15.26
CA VAL A 154 -0.67 12.66 -15.16
C VAL A 154 -1.86 11.75 -15.39
N LEU A 155 -2.99 12.05 -14.72
CA LEU A 155 -4.22 11.25 -14.82
C LEU A 155 -4.86 11.30 -16.21
N SER A 156 -4.60 12.36 -17.00
CA SER A 156 -5.11 12.53 -18.37
C SER A 156 -4.26 11.85 -19.45
N ARG A 157 -3.16 11.17 -19.10
CA ARG A 157 -2.29 10.49 -20.06
C ARG A 157 -3.01 9.32 -20.75
N ASP A 158 -2.68 9.10 -22.02
CA ASP A 158 -3.27 8.05 -22.86
C ASP A 158 -3.23 6.64 -22.23
N VAL A 159 -2.17 6.35 -21.48
CA VAL A 159 -2.02 5.06 -20.77
C VAL A 159 -3.11 4.83 -19.71
N PHE A 160 -3.86 5.88 -19.32
CA PHE A 160 -4.94 5.85 -18.34
C PHE A 160 -6.34 6.13 -18.95
N GLU A 161 -6.48 6.12 -20.28
CA GLU A 161 -7.75 6.45 -20.94
C GLU A 161 -8.92 5.58 -20.43
N ASN A 162 -8.71 4.27 -20.29
CA ASN A 162 -9.72 3.30 -19.85
C ASN A 162 -9.43 2.73 -18.44
N VAL A 163 -8.79 3.51 -17.60
CA VAL A 163 -8.38 3.13 -16.24
C VAL A 163 -9.21 3.93 -15.24
N HIS A 164 -9.71 3.29 -14.18
CA HIS A 164 -10.38 4.00 -13.09
C HIS A 164 -9.44 4.99 -12.44
N LYS A 165 -9.87 6.25 -12.30
CA LYS A 165 -9.09 7.32 -11.66
C LYS A 165 -9.60 7.51 -10.24
N LEU A 166 -8.76 7.19 -9.27
CA LEU A 166 -9.03 7.34 -7.85
C LEU A 166 -8.25 8.54 -7.32
N VAL A 167 -8.89 9.40 -6.56
CA VAL A 167 -8.24 10.59 -6.00
C VAL A 167 -8.51 10.71 -4.50
N GLY A 168 -7.52 11.16 -3.75
CA GLY A 168 -7.65 11.43 -2.32
C GLY A 168 -8.39 12.73 -2.05
N GLN A 169 -8.11 13.76 -2.87
CA GLN A 169 -8.76 15.07 -2.85
C GLN A 169 -8.66 15.74 -4.21
N GLY A 170 -9.47 16.77 -4.45
CA GLY A 170 -9.52 17.46 -5.75
C GLY A 170 -10.05 16.58 -6.88
N GLY A 171 -9.85 17.00 -8.13
CA GLY A 171 -10.24 16.22 -9.31
C GLY A 171 -11.74 16.12 -9.54
N GLY A 172 -12.51 17.02 -8.92
CA GLY A 172 -13.94 17.12 -9.16
C GLY A 172 -14.19 17.54 -10.61
N THR A 173 -14.82 16.67 -11.39
CA THR A 173 -15.51 17.09 -12.61
C THR A 173 -16.88 17.61 -12.18
N ASP A 174 -17.15 18.89 -12.46
CA ASP A 174 -18.50 19.45 -12.42
C ASP A 174 -19.44 18.65 -13.33
#